data_31c0355b152430eab92bb63d78f5057f
#
_entry.id   31c0355b152430eab92bb63d78f5057f
#
_cell.length_a   1.000
_cell.length_b   1.000
_cell.length_c   1.000
_cell.angle_alpha   90.00
_cell.angle_beta   90.00
_cell.angle_gamma   90.00
#
_symmetry.space_group_name_H-M   'P 1'
#
loop_
_entity.id
_entity.type
_entity.pdbx_description
1 polymer ?
#
loop_
_entity_poly.entity_id
_entity_poly.type
_entity_poly.pdbx_seq_one_letter_code
_entity_poly.pdbx_strand_id
1 'polypeptide(L)'
;MTYEPIYERFEVVGPDGNRKEVNFVRAGFLTQGDRPELFFFRVSGEEAVVGISGSSLARFERGRSRLSREQKIDVTGRWLKRQIEAGLYLDSRSLYIQDDELANLASELNITE
;
A
#
# COMPACT_ATOMS: atom_id res chain seq x y z
N MET A 1 -6.14 13.83 -17.67
CA MET A 1 -6.74 12.58 -17.26
C MET A 1 -6.52 12.34 -15.78
N THR A 2 -7.50 11.87 -15.10
CA THR A 2 -7.41 11.61 -13.67
C THR A 2 -6.99 10.16 -13.46
N TYR A 3 -6.02 9.95 -12.59
CA TYR A 3 -5.60 8.61 -12.21
C TYR A 3 -6.71 7.97 -11.38
N GLU A 4 -7.13 6.77 -11.77
CA GLU A 4 -8.16 6.05 -11.04
C GLU A 4 -7.54 4.85 -10.34
N PRO A 5 -7.68 4.76 -9.01
CA PRO A 5 -7.08 3.65 -8.28
C PRO A 5 -7.79 2.33 -8.59
N ILE A 6 -7.01 1.28 -8.77
CA ILE A 6 -7.54 -0.06 -9.01
C ILE A 6 -7.46 -0.93 -7.78
N TYR A 7 -6.70 -0.53 -6.77
CA TYR A 7 -6.55 -1.29 -5.53
C TYR A 7 -7.32 -0.66 -4.38
N GLU A 8 -8.30 0.17 -4.69
CA GLU A 8 -9.19 0.70 -3.67
C GLU A 8 -10.13 -0.38 -3.17
N ARG A 9 -10.47 -1.31 -4.05
CA ARG A 9 -11.35 -2.42 -3.70
C ARG A 9 -10.98 -3.60 -4.60
N PHE A 10 -10.60 -4.71 -3.98
CA PHE A 10 -10.16 -5.87 -4.76
C PHE A 10 -10.32 -7.15 -3.95
N GLU A 11 -10.20 -8.27 -4.63
CA GLU A 11 -10.21 -9.58 -4.01
C GLU A 11 -8.86 -10.21 -4.16
N VAL A 12 -8.49 -11.05 -3.20
CA VAL A 12 -7.23 -11.76 -3.22
C VAL A 12 -7.45 -13.15 -2.64
N VAL A 13 -6.73 -14.13 -3.19
CA VAL A 13 -6.78 -15.50 -2.71
C VAL A 13 -5.47 -15.78 -1.97
N GLY A 14 -5.58 -16.19 -0.72
CA GLY A 14 -4.42 -16.54 0.08
C GLY A 14 -3.93 -17.95 -0.24
N PRO A 15 -2.79 -18.34 0.37
CA PRO A 15 -2.23 -19.67 0.12
C PRO A 15 -3.12 -20.81 0.60
N ASP A 16 -4.05 -20.51 1.50
CA ASP A 16 -5.02 -21.50 1.98
C ASP A 16 -6.18 -21.67 1.00
N GLY A 17 -6.20 -20.94 -0.11
CA GLY A 17 -7.27 -20.99 -1.09
C GLY A 17 -8.49 -20.17 -0.75
N ASN A 18 -8.49 -19.50 0.38
CA ASN A 18 -9.63 -18.67 0.78
C ASN A 18 -9.55 -17.30 0.13
N ARG A 19 -10.71 -16.87 -0.36
CA ARG A 19 -10.83 -15.54 -0.98
C ARG A 19 -11.09 -14.50 0.09
N LYS A 20 -10.37 -13.39 0.01
CA LYS A 20 -10.55 -12.27 0.93
C LYS A 20 -10.88 -11.03 0.15
N GLU A 21 -11.82 -10.26 0.68
CA GLU A 21 -12.18 -8.98 0.07
C GLU A 21 -11.44 -7.88 0.80
N VAL A 22 -10.81 -7.00 0.03
CA VAL A 22 -10.00 -5.90 0.58
C VAL A 22 -10.58 -4.59 0.13
N ASN A 23 -10.79 -3.69 1.07
CA ASN A 23 -11.32 -2.35 0.80
C ASN A 23 -10.46 -1.32 1.47
N PHE A 24 -10.11 -0.27 0.72
CA PHE A 24 -9.44 0.88 1.31
C PHE A 24 -10.45 1.66 2.15
N VAL A 25 -10.04 2.07 3.34
CA VAL A 25 -10.92 2.79 4.26
C VAL A 25 -10.54 4.27 4.34
N ARG A 26 -9.29 4.55 4.69
CA ARG A 26 -8.86 5.92 4.85
C ARG A 26 -7.34 6.00 4.88
N ALA A 27 -6.83 7.21 4.72
CA ALA A 27 -5.40 7.48 4.83
C ALA A 27 -5.17 8.44 5.99
N GLY A 28 -3.99 8.36 6.57
CA GLY A 28 -3.58 9.25 7.65
C GLY A 28 -2.07 9.32 7.69
N PHE A 29 -1.56 9.98 8.71
CA PHE A 29 -0.12 10.06 8.87
C PHE A 29 0.20 10.30 10.33
N LEU A 30 1.40 9.88 10.72
CA LEU A 30 1.91 10.17 12.05
C LEU A 30 2.82 11.38 11.96
N THR A 31 2.79 12.20 13.00
CA THR A 31 3.62 13.40 13.03
C THR A 31 4.92 13.20 13.77
N GLN A 32 5.12 12.03 14.35
CA GLN A 32 6.32 11.71 15.11
C GLN A 32 7.20 10.75 14.34
N GLY A 33 8.47 10.70 14.74
CA GLY A 33 9.43 9.80 14.11
C GLY A 33 9.64 10.14 12.66
N ASP A 34 9.60 9.14 11.80
CA ASP A 34 9.84 9.27 10.38
C ASP A 34 8.63 9.82 9.62
N ARG A 35 7.59 10.22 10.32
CA ARG A 35 6.38 10.79 9.74
C ARG A 35 5.81 9.90 8.64
N PRO A 36 5.52 8.63 8.94
CA PRO A 36 4.98 7.74 7.93
C PRO A 36 3.57 8.12 7.53
N GLU A 37 3.23 7.82 6.28
CA GLU A 37 1.85 7.89 5.82
C GLU A 37 1.25 6.51 5.97
N LEU A 38 0.04 6.46 6.49
CA LEU A 38 -0.63 5.22 6.80
C LEU A 38 -1.87 5.07 5.94
N PHE A 39 -2.06 3.86 5.42
CA PHE A 39 -3.21 3.53 4.58
C PHE A 39 -3.95 2.38 5.23
N PHE A 40 -5.19 2.65 5.60
CA PHE A 40 -6.01 1.71 6.36
C PHE A 40 -6.92 0.97 5.41
N PHE A 41 -6.82 -0.35 5.45
CA PHE A 41 -7.63 -1.25 4.63
C PHE A 41 -8.43 -2.15 5.54
N ARG A 42 -9.50 -2.71 5.00
CA ARG A 42 -10.25 -3.74 5.69
C ARG A 42 -10.15 -5.02 4.88
N VAL A 43 -9.63 -6.06 5.50
CA VAL A 43 -9.43 -7.35 4.86
C VAL A 43 -10.41 -8.33 5.50
N SER A 44 -11.47 -8.69 4.76
CA SER A 44 -12.54 -9.57 5.27
C SER A 44 -13.04 -9.12 6.64
N GLY A 45 -13.22 -7.81 6.78
CA GLY A 45 -13.77 -7.25 8.01
C GLY A 45 -12.75 -6.90 9.07
N GLU A 46 -11.48 -7.23 8.87
CA GLU A 46 -10.43 -6.92 9.84
C GLU A 46 -9.55 -5.79 9.34
N GLU A 47 -9.15 -4.91 10.23
CA GLU A 47 -8.34 -3.77 9.84
C GLU A 47 -6.90 -4.17 9.57
N ALA A 48 -6.35 -3.63 8.50
CA ALA A 48 -4.94 -3.79 8.15
C ALA A 48 -4.37 -2.41 7.84
N VAL A 49 -3.17 -2.14 8.32
CA VAL A 49 -2.54 -0.83 8.14
C VAL A 49 -1.24 -1.02 7.38
N VAL A 50 -1.11 -0.31 6.26
CA VAL A 50 0.11 -0.32 5.45
C VAL A 50 0.73 1.06 5.53
N GLY A 51 2.00 1.12 5.91
CA GLY A 51 2.70 2.39 6.06
C GLY A 51 3.77 2.58 5.01
N ILE A 52 3.98 3.82 4.62
CA ILE A 52 5.12 4.24 3.81
C ILE A 52 5.89 5.23 4.67
N SER A 53 7.13 4.90 5.00
CA SER A 53 7.90 5.81 5.84
C SER A 53 8.18 7.10 5.10
N GLY A 54 8.29 8.20 5.85
CA GLY A 54 8.55 9.50 5.25
C GLY A 54 9.85 9.54 4.49
N SER A 55 10.89 8.90 5.02
CA SER A 55 12.18 8.89 4.35
C SER A 55 12.16 8.05 3.08
N SER A 56 11.45 6.93 3.07
CA SER A 56 11.32 6.11 1.86
C SER A 56 10.58 6.87 0.77
N LEU A 57 9.51 7.55 1.15
CA LEU A 57 8.73 8.32 0.20
C LEU A 57 9.56 9.48 -0.37
N ALA A 58 10.28 10.18 0.50
CA ALA A 58 11.12 11.30 0.06
C ALA A 58 12.20 10.83 -0.90
N ARG A 59 12.83 9.70 -0.63
CA ARG A 59 13.84 9.14 -1.52
C ARG A 59 13.25 8.75 -2.87
N PHE A 60 12.08 8.14 -2.85
CA PHE A 60 11.41 7.73 -4.08
C PHE A 60 11.06 8.94 -4.92
N GLU A 61 10.58 10.00 -4.30
CA GLU A 61 10.11 11.18 -5.03
C GLU A 61 11.24 12.11 -5.45
N ARG A 62 12.46 11.82 -5.05
CA ARG A 62 13.60 12.66 -5.42
C ARG A 62 13.80 12.62 -6.93
N GLY A 63 13.69 13.77 -7.59
CA GLY A 63 13.82 13.86 -9.02
C GLY A 63 12.63 13.36 -9.80
N ARG A 64 11.51 13.10 -9.12
CA ARG A 64 10.29 12.60 -9.74
C ARG A 64 9.12 13.45 -9.29
N SER A 65 7.99 13.26 -9.98
CA SER A 65 6.75 13.85 -9.52
C SER A 65 6.31 13.16 -8.24
N ARG A 66 5.61 13.89 -7.41
CA ARG A 66 5.09 13.32 -6.17
C ARG A 66 3.97 12.34 -6.48
N LEU A 67 3.90 11.28 -5.69
CA LEU A 67 2.81 10.33 -5.82
C LEU A 67 1.52 10.98 -5.33
N SER A 68 0.46 10.81 -6.10
CA SER A 68 -0.85 11.27 -5.67
C SER A 68 -1.40 10.35 -4.61
N ARG A 69 -2.46 10.79 -3.92
CA ARG A 69 -3.13 9.95 -2.94
C ARG A 69 -3.62 8.66 -3.57
N GLU A 70 -4.20 8.77 -4.76
CA GLU A 70 -4.72 7.60 -5.48
C GLU A 70 -3.61 6.63 -5.87
N GLN A 71 -2.47 7.16 -6.29
CA GLN A 71 -1.33 6.31 -6.61
C GLN A 71 -0.80 5.61 -5.36
N LYS A 72 -0.80 6.28 -4.23
CA LYS A 72 -0.38 5.67 -2.97
C LYS A 72 -1.35 4.58 -2.52
N ILE A 73 -2.65 4.76 -2.78
CA ILE A 73 -3.63 3.72 -2.50
C ILE A 73 -3.29 2.47 -3.31
N ASP A 74 -2.96 2.64 -4.58
CA ASP A 74 -2.63 1.50 -5.43
C ASP A 74 -1.33 0.83 -5.01
N VAL A 75 -0.32 1.61 -4.66
CA VAL A 75 0.96 1.05 -4.21
C VAL A 75 0.74 0.22 -2.94
N THR A 76 0.05 0.77 -1.97
CA THR A 76 -0.18 0.07 -0.71
C THR A 76 -1.10 -1.12 -0.87
N GLY A 77 -2.13 -0.99 -1.70
CA GLY A 77 -3.05 -2.07 -1.96
C GLY A 77 -2.37 -3.24 -2.67
N ARG A 78 -1.55 -2.95 -3.67
CA ARG A 78 -0.82 -4.01 -4.36
C ARG A 78 0.17 -4.71 -3.44
N TRP A 79 0.84 -3.94 -2.60
CA TRP A 79 1.76 -4.52 -1.63
C TRP A 79 1.02 -5.45 -0.66
N LEU A 80 -0.12 -4.98 -0.17
CA LEU A 80 -0.95 -5.78 0.74
C LEU A 80 -1.41 -7.07 0.07
N LYS A 81 -1.81 -6.98 -1.21
CA LYS A 81 -2.23 -8.15 -1.97
C LYS A 81 -1.11 -9.19 -2.00
N ARG A 82 0.12 -8.75 -2.25
CA ARG A 82 1.26 -9.67 -2.28
C ARG A 82 1.51 -10.33 -0.93
N GLN A 83 1.37 -9.55 0.15
CA GLN A 83 1.58 -10.11 1.48
C GLN A 83 0.55 -11.18 1.78
N ILE A 84 -0.70 -10.95 1.39
CA ILE A 84 -1.76 -11.93 1.59
C ILE A 84 -1.51 -13.17 0.75
N GLU A 85 -1.14 -13.00 -0.52
CA GLU A 85 -0.89 -14.13 -1.42
C GLU A 85 0.27 -14.98 -0.94
N ALA A 86 1.26 -14.36 -0.34
CA ALA A 86 2.44 -15.07 0.17
C ALA A 86 2.23 -15.67 1.56
N GLY A 87 1.08 -15.43 2.17
CA GLY A 87 0.82 -15.91 3.51
C GLY A 87 1.57 -15.14 4.58
N LEU A 88 2.08 -13.97 4.24
CA LEU A 88 2.84 -13.13 5.17
C LEU A 88 1.97 -12.09 5.85
N TYR A 89 0.69 -12.05 5.52
CA TYR A 89 -0.24 -11.15 6.17
C TYR A 89 -0.47 -11.64 7.59
N LEU A 90 -0.05 -10.82 8.53
CA LEU A 90 -0.16 -11.17 9.94
C LEU A 90 -1.06 -10.14 10.60
N ASP A 91 -2.35 -10.40 10.57
CA ASP A 91 -3.31 -9.75 11.45
C ASP A 91 -2.81 -8.48 12.09
N SER A 92 -3.34 -7.56 12.38
CA SER A 92 -3.24 -6.36 13.20
C SER A 92 -1.88 -5.67 13.32
N ARG A 93 -0.82 -6.11 12.66
CA ARG A 93 0.45 -5.41 12.73
C ARG A 93 0.56 -4.38 11.62
N SER A 94 1.13 -3.23 11.97
CA SER A 94 1.45 -2.24 10.96
C SER A 94 2.57 -2.77 10.08
N LEU A 95 2.35 -2.75 8.78
CA LEU A 95 3.30 -3.24 7.81
C LEU A 95 3.84 -2.05 7.03
N TYR A 96 5.17 -2.01 6.85
CA TYR A 96 5.81 -0.89 6.18
C TYR A 96 6.48 -1.34 4.89
N ILE A 97 6.26 -0.56 3.84
CA ILE A 97 6.88 -0.82 2.54
C ILE A 97 8.32 -0.33 2.59
N GLN A 98 9.24 -1.20 2.16
CA GLN A 98 10.66 -0.86 2.11
C GLN A 98 10.99 -0.05 0.86
N ASP A 99 12.15 0.61 0.87
CA ASP A 99 12.55 1.50 -0.20
C ASP A 99 12.51 0.84 -1.58
N ASP A 100 13.15 -0.32 -1.69
CA ASP A 100 13.23 -1.01 -2.97
C ASP A 100 11.88 -1.55 -3.41
N GLU A 101 11.06 -1.96 -2.44
CA GLU A 101 9.70 -2.42 -2.75
C GLU A 101 8.84 -1.29 -3.31
N LEU A 102 9.01 -0.10 -2.77
CA LEU A 102 8.23 1.05 -3.24
C LEU A 102 8.53 1.34 -4.71
N ALA A 103 9.81 1.33 -5.07
CA ALA A 103 10.21 1.57 -6.46
C ALA A 103 9.68 0.48 -7.38
N ASN A 104 9.76 -0.79 -6.96
CA ASN A 104 9.29 -1.90 -7.76
C ASN A 104 7.77 -1.85 -7.95
N LEU A 105 7.04 -1.53 -6.90
CA LEU A 105 5.60 -1.43 -6.99
C LEU A 105 5.17 -0.32 -7.94
N ALA A 106 5.82 0.82 -7.84
CA ALA A 106 5.51 1.94 -8.73
C ALA A 106 5.76 1.55 -10.19
N SER A 107 6.85 0.85 -10.43
CA SER A 107 7.19 0.41 -11.79
C SER A 107 6.14 -0.57 -12.32
N GLU A 108 5.71 -1.52 -11.49
CA GLU A 108 4.71 -2.50 -11.91
C GLU A 108 3.36 -1.86 -12.21
N LEU A 109 3.04 -0.79 -11.53
CA LEU A 109 1.78 -0.10 -11.73
C LEU A 109 1.88 0.99 -12.80
N ASN A 110 3.03 1.09 -13.46
CA ASN A 110 3.29 2.12 -14.46
C ASN A 110 3.20 3.53 -13.89
N ILE A 111 3.51 3.66 -12.61
CA ILE A 111 3.57 4.95 -11.96
C ILE A 111 4.99 5.46 -12.14
N THR A 112 5.30 5.95 -13.33
CA THR A 112 6.61 6.53 -13.59
C THR A 112 6.44 7.97 -13.99
N GLU A 113 7.48 8.74 -13.77
CA GLU A 113 7.50 10.14 -13.96
C GLU A 113 7.38 10.60 -15.33
#